data_59932190fddebbc55312d86a4c819d38
#
_entry.id   59932190fddebbc55312d86a4c819d38
#
_cell.length_a   1.000
_cell.length_b   1.000
_cell.length_c   1.000
_cell.angle_alpha   90.00
_cell.angle_beta   90.00
_cell.angle_gamma   90.00
#
_symmetry.space_group_name_H-M   'P 1'
#
loop_
_entity.id
_entity.type
_entity.pdbx_description
1 polymer ?
#
loop_
_entity_poly.entity_id
_entity_poly.type
_entity_poly.pdbx_seq_one_letter_code
_entity_poly.pdbx_strand_id
1 'polypeptide(L)'
;MTSPNDVLAVGRDRLYVTNDHANPPGFSRTLEDYLQRSISTVVYHDEKRFVEVAGGLRYPNGINVSADGETLYVASTGGLLLVFGIDPASGRLEKRRAIETGTGLDNIEVDEKGDLWIGAHPKLLTFVQHANDETRLSPSQVIRIGDPDSDAPVV
;
A
#
# COMPACT_ATOMS: atom_id res chain seq x y z
N MET A 1 5.44 0.46 15.11
CA MET A 1 5.14 1.23 13.88
C MET A 1 6.00 2.48 13.87
N THR A 2 6.59 2.80 12.74
CA THR A 2 7.53 3.93 12.62
C THR A 2 6.92 5.07 11.80
N SER A 3 6.22 4.76 10.73
CA SER A 3 5.60 5.73 9.82
C SER A 3 4.29 5.15 9.27
N PRO A 4 3.21 5.11 10.11
CA PRO A 4 1.92 4.63 9.65
C PRO A 4 1.38 5.57 8.57
N ASN A 5 0.85 4.98 7.49
CA ASN A 5 0.29 5.73 6.37
C ASN A 5 -1.22 5.52 6.27
N ASP A 6 -1.67 4.29 6.01
CA ASP A 6 -3.09 3.98 5.86
C ASP A 6 -3.54 2.85 6.80
N VAL A 7 -4.84 2.82 7.14
CA VAL A 7 -5.45 1.94 8.14
C VAL A 7 -6.71 1.29 7.58
N LEU A 8 -6.75 -0.03 7.61
CA LEU A 8 -7.91 -0.82 7.22
C LEU A 8 -8.48 -1.58 8.43
N ALA A 9 -9.69 -1.26 8.84
CA ALA A 9 -10.42 -2.01 9.86
C ALA A 9 -11.07 -3.26 9.23
N VAL A 10 -10.75 -4.44 9.77
CA VAL A 10 -11.32 -5.72 9.32
C VAL A 10 -12.16 -6.42 10.41
N GLY A 11 -12.37 -5.75 11.51
CA GLY A 11 -13.18 -6.20 12.64
C GLY A 11 -13.23 -5.14 13.74
N ARG A 12 -13.93 -5.42 14.84
CA ARG A 12 -14.14 -4.46 15.93
C ARG A 12 -12.81 -3.95 16.52
N ASP A 13 -11.88 -4.87 16.76
CA ASP A 13 -10.58 -4.58 17.36
C ASP A 13 -9.44 -5.17 16.51
N ARG A 14 -9.69 -5.37 15.21
CA ARG A 14 -8.77 -5.95 14.22
C ARG A 14 -8.55 -4.98 13.07
N LEU A 15 -7.31 -4.66 12.78
CA LEU A 15 -6.96 -3.74 11.70
C LEU A 15 -5.57 -4.04 11.11
N TYR A 16 -5.41 -3.69 9.85
CA TYR A 16 -4.12 -3.63 9.19
C TYR A 16 -3.66 -2.18 9.06
N VAL A 17 -2.35 -1.96 9.12
CA VAL A 17 -1.73 -0.65 8.92
C VAL A 17 -0.54 -0.79 8.00
N THR A 18 -0.48 0.02 6.95
CA THR A 18 0.73 0.19 6.16
C THR A 18 1.72 1.09 6.88
N ASN A 19 2.98 0.75 6.81
CA ASN A 19 4.07 1.48 7.42
C ASN A 19 5.04 1.86 6.29
N ASP A 20 4.91 3.07 5.76
CA ASP A 20 5.53 3.49 4.50
C ASP A 20 7.06 3.60 4.57
N HIS A 21 7.60 3.82 5.79
CA HIS A 21 9.04 3.84 6.03
C HIS A 21 9.40 3.00 7.26
N ALA A 22 10.57 2.34 7.18
CA ALA A 22 11.12 1.59 8.31
C ALA A 22 11.87 2.48 9.31
N ASN A 23 12.38 3.63 8.84
CA ASN A 23 13.15 4.56 9.66
C ASN A 23 12.35 5.81 10.05
N PRO A 24 12.54 6.35 11.26
CA PRO A 24 11.99 7.64 11.65
C PRO A 24 12.61 8.77 10.82
N PRO A 25 11.96 9.96 10.76
CA PRO A 25 12.52 11.13 10.10
C PRO A 25 13.97 11.41 10.52
N GLY A 26 14.87 11.66 9.56
CA GLY A 26 16.28 11.90 9.78
C GLY A 26 17.18 11.26 8.72
N PHE A 27 18.47 11.20 8.97
CA PHE A 27 19.47 10.71 7.99
C PHE A 27 19.18 9.29 7.49
N SER A 28 18.76 8.37 8.37
CA SER A 28 18.46 6.99 8.01
C SER A 28 17.28 6.89 7.03
N ARG A 29 16.23 7.73 7.23
CA ARG A 29 15.09 7.83 6.32
C ARG A 29 15.50 8.42 4.98
N THR A 30 16.29 9.50 4.99
CA THR A 30 16.83 10.08 3.76
C THR A 30 17.65 9.06 2.96
N LEU A 31 18.43 8.21 3.64
CA LEU A 31 19.18 7.13 2.98
C LEU A 31 18.27 6.01 2.46
N GLU A 32 17.20 5.68 3.19
CA GLU A 32 16.14 4.76 2.75
C GLU A 32 15.52 5.24 1.44
N ASP A 33 15.13 6.52 1.39
CA ASP A 33 14.54 7.17 0.22
C ASP A 33 15.50 7.21 -0.97
N TYR A 34 16.74 7.63 -0.73
CA TYR A 34 17.74 7.72 -1.78
C TYR A 34 18.09 6.36 -2.39
N LEU A 35 18.18 5.32 -1.57
CA LEU A 35 18.47 3.96 -2.00
C LEU A 35 17.22 3.17 -2.41
N GLN A 36 16.02 3.75 -2.28
CA GLN A 36 14.72 3.11 -2.58
C GLN A 36 14.58 1.73 -1.93
N ARG A 37 14.94 1.62 -0.65
CA ARG A 37 15.01 0.34 0.05
C ARG A 37 13.64 -0.27 0.29
N SER A 38 13.52 -1.57 0.02
CA SER A 38 12.32 -2.37 0.32
C SER A 38 12.42 -2.95 1.73
N ILE A 39 12.21 -2.12 2.76
CA ILE A 39 12.32 -2.51 4.18
C ILE A 39 11.09 -2.13 5.00
N SER A 40 10.07 -1.59 4.34
CA SER A 40 8.81 -1.19 4.96
C SER A 40 7.87 -2.39 5.15
N THR A 41 6.79 -2.20 5.92
CA THR A 41 6.00 -3.32 6.44
C THR A 41 4.50 -3.06 6.40
N VAL A 42 3.72 -4.14 6.47
CA VAL A 42 2.33 -4.10 6.93
C VAL A 42 2.27 -4.76 8.30
N VAL A 43 1.58 -4.13 9.23
CA VAL A 43 1.33 -4.66 10.56
C VAL A 43 -0.15 -4.95 10.75
N TYR A 44 -0.46 -5.96 11.55
CA TYR A 44 -1.80 -6.36 11.93
C TYR A 44 -1.98 -6.23 13.44
N HIS A 45 -3.11 -5.69 13.88
CA HIS A 45 -3.53 -5.69 15.27
C HIS A 45 -4.50 -6.86 15.51
N ASP A 46 -4.15 -7.74 16.44
CA ASP A 46 -4.86 -8.99 16.74
C ASP A 46 -5.72 -8.89 18.02
N GLU A 47 -6.28 -7.70 18.31
CA GLU A 47 -6.99 -7.37 19.55
C GLU A 47 -6.08 -7.17 20.78
N LYS A 48 -4.81 -7.56 20.71
CA LYS A 48 -3.87 -7.52 21.84
C LYS A 48 -2.58 -6.75 21.54
N ARG A 49 -2.06 -6.92 20.33
CA ARG A 49 -0.76 -6.35 19.93
C ARG A 49 -0.68 -6.14 18.43
N PHE A 50 0.26 -5.30 18.04
CA PHE A 50 0.65 -5.18 16.64
C PHE A 50 1.70 -6.24 16.29
N VAL A 51 1.48 -6.96 15.19
CA VAL A 51 2.37 -7.98 14.66
C VAL A 51 2.69 -7.63 13.21
N GLU A 52 3.95 -7.72 12.82
CA GLU A 52 4.34 -7.61 11.41
C GLU A 52 3.82 -8.84 10.65
N VAL A 53 3.08 -8.60 9.57
CA VAL A 53 2.47 -9.66 8.75
C VAL A 53 2.96 -9.66 7.31
N ALA A 54 3.57 -8.57 6.84
CA ALA A 54 4.31 -8.50 5.60
C ALA A 54 5.47 -7.53 5.75
N GLY A 55 6.64 -7.88 5.22
CA GLY A 55 7.86 -7.08 5.23
C GLY A 55 8.55 -7.07 3.89
N GLY A 56 9.64 -6.33 3.78
CA GLY A 56 10.39 -6.20 2.53
C GLY A 56 9.63 -5.41 1.46
N LEU A 57 8.76 -4.50 1.87
CA LEU A 57 7.93 -3.69 0.98
C LEU A 57 8.62 -2.35 0.68
N ARG A 58 8.33 -1.79 -0.49
CA ARG A 58 8.82 -0.47 -0.89
C ARG A 58 7.68 0.53 -0.84
N TYR A 59 7.69 1.42 0.14
CA TYR A 59 6.71 2.49 0.34
C TYR A 59 5.25 2.03 0.23
N PRO A 60 4.79 1.03 1.03
CA PRO A 60 3.38 0.68 1.06
C PRO A 60 2.57 1.88 1.57
N ASN A 61 1.53 2.23 0.82
CA ASN A 61 0.67 3.39 1.04
C ASN A 61 -0.75 2.91 1.29
N GLY A 62 -1.66 3.01 0.31
CA GLY A 62 -3.04 2.59 0.44
C GLY A 62 -3.21 1.10 0.72
N ILE A 63 -4.23 0.75 1.49
CA ILE A 63 -4.58 -0.62 1.84
C ILE A 63 -6.10 -0.81 1.79
N ASN A 64 -6.56 -1.89 1.17
CA ASN A 64 -7.97 -2.26 1.14
C ASN A 64 -8.14 -3.78 1.04
N VAL A 65 -9.38 -4.26 1.15
CA VAL A 65 -9.70 -5.70 1.19
C VAL A 65 -10.82 -6.01 0.19
N SER A 66 -10.81 -7.20 -0.38
CA SER A 66 -11.90 -7.73 -1.20
C SER A 66 -13.21 -7.86 -0.41
N ALA A 67 -14.34 -7.83 -1.10
CA ALA A 67 -15.67 -7.88 -0.48
C ALA A 67 -15.90 -9.13 0.39
N ASP A 68 -15.26 -10.26 0.06
CA ASP A 68 -15.31 -11.50 0.83
C ASP A 68 -14.36 -11.51 2.04
N GLY A 69 -13.44 -10.54 2.12
CA GLY A 69 -12.45 -10.44 3.20
C GLY A 69 -11.26 -11.40 3.07
N GLU A 70 -11.09 -12.07 1.93
CA GLU A 70 -10.05 -13.10 1.74
C GLU A 70 -8.78 -12.57 1.07
N THR A 71 -8.87 -11.43 0.38
CA THR A 71 -7.74 -10.82 -0.34
C THR A 71 -7.47 -9.41 0.14
N LEU A 72 -6.21 -9.14 0.50
CA LEU A 72 -5.73 -7.80 0.87
C LEU A 72 -4.92 -7.19 -0.27
N TYR A 73 -5.22 -5.95 -0.59
CA TYR A 73 -4.53 -5.14 -1.58
C TYR A 73 -3.69 -4.07 -0.91
N VAL A 74 -2.45 -3.94 -1.32
CA VAL A 74 -1.54 -2.89 -0.82
C VAL A 74 -0.95 -2.13 -2.00
N ALA A 75 -1.28 -0.86 -2.10
CA ALA A 75 -0.70 0.06 -3.06
C ALA A 75 0.70 0.49 -2.60
N SER A 76 1.63 0.57 -3.52
CA SER A 76 2.98 1.05 -3.27
C SER A 76 3.29 2.26 -4.13
N THR A 77 3.78 3.36 -3.54
CA THR A 77 4.31 4.49 -4.31
C THR A 77 5.50 4.09 -5.16
N GLY A 78 6.07 2.92 -4.92
CA GLY A 78 7.06 2.29 -5.78
C GLY A 78 6.52 1.71 -7.10
N GLY A 79 5.23 1.85 -7.41
CA GLY A 79 4.60 1.43 -8.67
C GLY A 79 4.13 -0.02 -8.72
N LEU A 80 3.86 -0.61 -7.56
CA LEU A 80 3.36 -1.98 -7.45
C LEU A 80 2.03 -2.01 -6.71
N LEU A 81 1.06 -2.75 -7.21
CA LEU A 81 -0.04 -3.27 -6.41
C LEU A 81 0.35 -4.67 -5.93
N LEU A 82 0.37 -4.86 -4.61
CA LEU A 82 0.66 -6.13 -3.98
C LEU A 82 -0.66 -6.80 -3.55
N VAL A 83 -0.81 -8.07 -3.89
CA VAL A 83 -2.00 -8.88 -3.61
C VAL A 83 -1.63 -9.99 -2.65
N PHE A 84 -2.31 -10.04 -1.51
CA PHE A 84 -2.08 -11.03 -0.45
C PHE A 84 -3.35 -11.81 -0.16
N GLY A 85 -3.23 -13.12 0.08
CA GLY A 85 -4.25 -13.89 0.75
C GLY A 85 -4.21 -13.65 2.26
N ILE A 86 -5.38 -13.59 2.88
CA ILE A 86 -5.54 -13.43 4.33
C ILE A 86 -5.83 -14.79 4.95
N ASP A 87 -5.07 -15.18 5.97
CA ASP A 87 -5.47 -16.26 6.86
C ASP A 87 -6.50 -15.72 7.88
N PRO A 88 -7.77 -16.12 7.81
CA PRO A 88 -8.82 -15.52 8.64
C PRO A 88 -8.65 -15.81 10.13
N ALA A 89 -7.92 -16.87 10.50
CA ALA A 89 -7.70 -17.25 11.90
C ALA A 89 -6.61 -16.40 12.56
N SER A 90 -5.56 -16.06 11.83
CA SER A 90 -4.37 -15.39 12.38
C SER A 90 -4.14 -13.97 11.86
N GLY A 91 -4.83 -13.55 10.79
CA GLY A 91 -4.58 -12.29 10.07
C GLY A 91 -3.24 -12.25 9.34
N ARG A 92 -2.55 -13.40 9.20
CA ARG A 92 -1.30 -13.49 8.45
C ARG A 92 -1.55 -13.31 6.97
N LEU A 93 -0.57 -12.72 6.29
CA LEU A 93 -0.62 -12.44 4.87
C LEU A 93 0.29 -13.40 4.10
N GLU A 94 -0.25 -13.99 3.04
CA GLU A 94 0.51 -14.76 2.05
C GLU A 94 0.53 -13.98 0.73
N LYS A 95 1.72 -13.59 0.27
CA LYS A 95 1.86 -12.88 -0.99
C LYS A 95 1.49 -13.78 -2.16
N ARG A 96 0.44 -13.41 -2.88
CA ARG A 96 -0.03 -14.11 -4.09
C ARG A 96 0.62 -13.57 -5.35
N ARG A 97 0.66 -12.22 -5.50
CA ARG A 97 1.24 -11.57 -6.69
C ARG A 97 1.66 -10.13 -6.44
N ALA A 98 2.32 -9.57 -7.44
CA ALA A 98 2.56 -8.13 -7.59
C ALA A 98 2.20 -7.73 -9.03
N ILE A 99 1.45 -6.64 -9.17
CA ILE A 99 1.03 -6.07 -10.46
C ILE A 99 1.80 -4.78 -10.65
N GLU A 100 2.58 -4.69 -11.74
CA GLU A 100 3.29 -3.47 -12.12
C GLU A 100 2.32 -2.50 -12.81
N THR A 101 2.28 -1.26 -12.34
CA THR A 101 1.34 -0.24 -12.84
C THR A 101 2.02 0.91 -13.58
N GLY A 102 3.35 0.98 -13.52
CA GLY A 102 4.14 2.04 -14.17
C GLY A 102 3.95 3.43 -13.56
N THR A 103 3.23 3.55 -12.45
CA THR A 103 2.95 4.81 -11.75
C THR A 103 2.97 4.58 -10.24
N GLY A 104 3.36 5.60 -9.47
CA GLY A 104 3.34 5.52 -8.01
C GLY A 104 1.91 5.48 -7.50
N LEU A 105 1.56 4.45 -6.74
CA LEU A 105 0.21 4.24 -6.22
C LEU A 105 0.04 4.91 -4.84
N ASP A 106 -1.18 5.37 -4.59
CA ASP A 106 -1.63 6.00 -3.34
C ASP A 106 -2.81 5.19 -2.75
N ASN A 107 -3.89 5.82 -2.34
CA ASN A 107 -5.04 5.18 -1.71
C ASN A 107 -5.84 4.31 -2.67
N ILE A 108 -6.47 3.25 -2.14
CA ILE A 108 -7.26 2.25 -2.88
C ILE A 108 -8.72 2.31 -2.43
N GLU A 109 -9.64 2.35 -3.41
CA GLU A 109 -11.05 2.05 -3.20
C GLU A 109 -11.43 0.79 -3.97
N VAL A 110 -12.29 -0.04 -3.38
CA VAL A 110 -12.85 -1.24 -3.99
C VAL A 110 -14.31 -0.97 -4.33
N ASP A 111 -14.69 -1.11 -5.59
CA ASP A 111 -16.08 -0.90 -6.00
C ASP A 111 -16.96 -2.17 -5.80
N GLU A 112 -18.27 -2.03 -6.06
CA GLU A 112 -19.24 -3.11 -5.90
C GLU A 112 -18.98 -4.33 -6.80
N LYS A 113 -18.15 -4.17 -7.85
CA LYS A 113 -17.77 -5.25 -8.76
C LYS A 113 -16.45 -5.93 -8.36
N GLY A 114 -15.77 -5.38 -7.35
CA GLY A 114 -14.44 -5.82 -6.93
C GLY A 114 -13.29 -5.20 -7.71
N ASP A 115 -13.56 -4.21 -8.59
CA ASP A 115 -12.52 -3.46 -9.27
C ASP A 115 -11.86 -2.47 -8.31
N LEU A 116 -10.57 -2.26 -8.47
CA LEU A 116 -9.82 -1.31 -7.66
C LEU A 116 -9.69 0.03 -8.38
N TRP A 117 -10.00 1.11 -7.65
CA TRP A 117 -9.79 2.49 -8.08
C TRP A 117 -8.69 3.08 -7.22
N ILE A 118 -7.58 3.48 -7.83
CA ILE A 118 -6.35 3.83 -7.11
C ILE A 118 -5.91 5.22 -7.54
N GLY A 119 -5.75 6.12 -6.55
CA GLY A 119 -5.06 7.39 -6.74
C GLY A 119 -3.60 7.13 -7.11
N ALA A 120 -3.02 7.91 -8.03
CA ALA A 120 -1.67 7.65 -8.47
C ALA A 120 -0.92 8.92 -8.88
N HIS A 121 0.41 8.87 -8.76
CA HIS A 121 1.35 9.95 -9.05
C HIS A 121 2.30 9.52 -10.18
N PRO A 122 2.01 9.89 -11.44
CA PRO A 122 2.82 9.47 -12.59
C PRO A 122 4.23 10.07 -12.61
N LYS A 123 4.46 11.14 -11.83
CA LYS A 123 5.75 11.82 -11.71
C LYS A 123 6.13 11.99 -10.25
N LEU A 124 6.61 10.93 -9.61
CA LEU A 124 6.88 10.88 -8.18
C LEU A 124 7.82 12.00 -7.70
N LEU A 125 8.89 12.32 -8.45
CA LEU A 125 9.79 13.42 -8.09
C LEU A 125 9.10 14.78 -8.10
N THR A 126 8.19 15.00 -9.06
CA THR A 126 7.40 16.24 -9.13
C THR A 126 6.40 16.29 -7.97
N PHE A 127 5.82 15.15 -7.60
CA PHE A 127 4.94 15.04 -6.43
C PHE A 127 5.69 15.41 -5.13
N VAL A 128 6.90 14.89 -4.92
CA VAL A 128 7.74 15.24 -3.76
C VAL A 128 8.09 16.74 -3.76
N GLN A 129 8.32 17.35 -4.92
CA GLN A 129 8.53 18.80 -5.01
C GLN A 129 7.27 19.59 -4.64
N HIS A 130 6.10 19.14 -5.10
CA HIS A 130 4.81 19.74 -4.73
C HIS A 130 4.53 19.64 -3.23
N ALA A 131 4.82 18.50 -2.61
CA ALA A 131 4.65 18.29 -1.17
C ALA A 131 5.51 19.26 -0.31
N ASN A 132 6.62 19.77 -0.86
CA ASN A 132 7.48 20.76 -0.20
C ASN A 132 7.20 22.22 -0.63
N ASP A 133 6.52 22.40 -1.76
CA ASP A 133 6.22 23.71 -2.35
C ASP A 133 4.92 23.61 -3.17
N GLU A 134 3.80 24.01 -2.58
CA GLU A 134 2.46 23.92 -3.17
C GLU A 134 2.29 24.70 -4.50
N THR A 135 3.19 25.64 -4.79
CA THR A 135 3.18 26.37 -6.05
C THR A 135 3.67 25.55 -7.23
N ARG A 136 4.35 24.43 -6.97
CA ARG A 136 4.83 23.48 -7.99
C ARG A 136 3.77 22.42 -8.24
N LEU A 137 2.99 22.58 -9.29
CA LEU A 137 1.94 21.64 -9.63
C LEU A 137 2.52 20.27 -10.02
N SER A 138 1.93 19.20 -9.47
CA SER A 138 2.23 17.82 -9.82
C SER A 138 1.03 17.16 -10.50
N PRO A 139 1.23 16.42 -11.58
CA PRO A 139 0.15 15.63 -12.17
C PRO A 139 -0.26 14.51 -11.23
N SER A 140 -1.56 14.26 -11.14
CA SER A 140 -2.17 13.10 -10.50
C SER A 140 -3.10 12.41 -11.50
N GLN A 141 -3.39 11.15 -11.26
CA GLN A 141 -4.31 10.34 -12.06
C GLN A 141 -5.05 9.36 -11.16
N VAL A 142 -6.11 8.79 -11.68
CA VAL A 142 -6.77 7.63 -11.10
C VAL A 142 -6.63 6.48 -12.10
N ILE A 143 -6.18 5.33 -11.62
CA ILE A 143 -6.15 4.11 -12.42
C ILE A 143 -7.21 3.14 -11.90
N ARG A 144 -7.74 2.31 -12.81
CA ARG A 144 -8.64 1.21 -12.47
C ARG A 144 -7.94 -0.11 -12.76
N ILE A 145 -8.00 -1.03 -11.81
CA ILE A 145 -7.55 -2.40 -12.02
C ILE A 145 -8.78 -3.30 -11.94
N GLY A 146 -9.20 -3.81 -13.10
CA GLY A 146 -10.29 -4.77 -13.21
C GLY A 146 -9.81 -6.18 -12.92
N ASP A 147 -10.64 -6.94 -12.18
CA ASP A 147 -10.39 -8.34 -11.86
C ASP A 147 -9.00 -8.59 -11.24
N PRO A 148 -8.67 -7.89 -10.11
CA PRO A 148 -7.33 -7.87 -9.54
C PRO A 148 -6.85 -9.25 -9.05
N ASP A 149 -7.77 -10.19 -8.84
CA ASP A 149 -7.49 -11.54 -8.38
C ASP A 149 -7.25 -12.53 -9.54
N SER A 150 -7.53 -12.15 -10.78
CA SER A 150 -7.31 -12.99 -11.95
C SER A 150 -5.82 -13.11 -12.32
N ASP A 151 -5.48 -14.11 -13.13
CA ASP A 151 -4.12 -14.29 -13.65
C ASP A 151 -3.72 -13.22 -14.68
N ALA A 152 -4.69 -12.47 -15.20
CA ALA A 152 -4.50 -11.39 -16.19
C ALA A 152 -5.35 -10.17 -15.84
N PRO A 153 -5.04 -9.44 -14.74
CA PRO A 153 -5.78 -8.26 -14.37
C PRO A 153 -5.66 -7.17 -15.45
N VAL A 154 -6.73 -6.39 -15.60
CA VAL A 154 -6.79 -5.29 -16.59
C VAL A 154 -6.41 -3.98 -15.86
N VAL A 155 -5.29 -3.38 -16.24
CA VAL A 155 -4.82 -2.09 -15.71
C VAL A 155 -5.18 -0.96 -16.65
#